data_ce9b97927eb8a7c6a49e8d4189d9251b
#
_entry.id   ce9b97927eb8a7c6a49e8d4189d9251b
#
_cell.length_a   1.000
_cell.length_b   1.000
_cell.length_c   1.000
_cell.angle_alpha   90.00
_cell.angle_beta   90.00
_cell.angle_gamma   90.00
#
_symmetry.space_group_name_H-M   'P 1'
#
loop_
_entity.id
_entity.type
_entity.pdbx_description
1 polymer ?
#
loop_
_entity_poly.entity_id
_entity_poly.type
_entity_poly.pdbx_seq_one_letter_code
_entity_poly.pdbx_strand_id
1 'polypeptide(L)'
;MDADKISHIGICVRNMEESLEFYRDALGMKVLGEKITDITEGGTQTARLGNYELERSTRHWVSLGFNDNPLNPTLTLTSHPGEESNGQAIHLDQVGISHIAFSVSDPKSIAEGLISSGYELAGSWDDFTDSSGRVRSLYMYDPDHMLVQFQMGGGS
;
A
#
# COMPACT_ATOMS: atom_id res chain seq x y z
N MET A 1 -2.51 -7.71 28.67
CA MET A 1 -1.35 -7.47 27.78
C MET A 1 -1.89 -6.65 26.62
N ASP A 2 -1.44 -5.41 26.46
CA ASP A 2 -2.03 -4.44 25.55
C ASP A 2 -0.98 -4.02 24.50
N ALA A 3 -1.41 -3.82 23.26
CA ALA A 3 -0.57 -3.23 22.23
C ALA A 3 -0.70 -1.71 22.29
N ASP A 4 0.41 -0.99 22.14
CA ASP A 4 0.40 0.47 22.25
C ASP A 4 -0.19 1.14 21.00
N LYS A 5 0.17 0.64 19.79
CA LYS A 5 -0.28 1.21 18.51
C LYS A 5 0.02 0.27 17.33
N ILE A 6 -0.57 0.56 16.18
CA ILE A 6 -0.11 -0.01 14.91
C ILE A 6 1.17 0.71 14.51
N SER A 7 2.29 0.01 14.46
CA SER A 7 3.59 0.56 14.08
C SER A 7 3.67 0.78 12.56
N HIS A 8 3.40 -0.25 11.79
CA HIS A 8 3.44 -0.21 10.34
C HIS A 8 2.55 -1.30 9.72
N ILE A 9 2.25 -1.13 8.45
CA ILE A 9 1.63 -2.13 7.60
C ILE A 9 2.65 -2.51 6.53
N GLY A 10 2.97 -3.80 6.42
CA GLY A 10 3.93 -4.31 5.45
C GLY A 10 3.24 -4.82 4.20
N ILE A 11 3.76 -4.44 3.04
CA ILE A 11 3.30 -4.87 1.73
C ILE A 11 4.50 -5.33 0.91
N CYS A 12 4.43 -6.54 0.37
CA CYS A 12 5.38 -6.99 -0.64
C CYS A 12 4.89 -6.54 -2.03
N VAL A 13 5.76 -5.89 -2.78
CA VAL A 13 5.46 -5.36 -4.12
C VAL A 13 6.36 -6.01 -5.16
N ARG A 14 5.87 -6.14 -6.40
CA ARG A 14 6.64 -6.72 -7.51
C ARG A 14 7.73 -5.79 -8.00
N ASN A 15 7.38 -4.50 -8.15
CA ASN A 15 8.28 -3.47 -8.65
C ASN A 15 8.24 -2.28 -7.70
N MET A 16 9.37 -2.04 -7.01
CA MET A 16 9.46 -0.95 -6.04
C MET A 16 9.26 0.42 -6.69
N GLU A 17 9.84 0.66 -7.86
CA GLU A 17 9.74 1.97 -8.52
C GLU A 17 8.31 2.29 -8.95
N GLU A 18 7.60 1.34 -9.56
CA GLU A 18 6.18 1.53 -9.91
C GLU A 18 5.31 1.78 -8.67
N SER A 19 5.60 1.09 -7.56
CA SER A 19 4.90 1.31 -6.31
C SER A 19 5.22 2.67 -5.69
N LEU A 20 6.46 3.13 -5.80
CA LEU A 20 6.85 4.47 -5.34
C LEU A 20 6.23 5.58 -6.21
N GLU A 21 6.12 5.39 -7.52
CA GLU A 21 5.38 6.31 -8.40
C GLU A 21 3.92 6.47 -7.94
N PHE A 22 3.28 5.38 -7.48
CA PHE A 22 1.92 5.44 -6.95
C PHE A 22 1.88 6.06 -5.55
N TYR A 23 2.55 5.47 -4.57
CA TYR A 23 2.41 5.88 -3.16
C TYR A 23 3.16 7.17 -2.83
N ARG A 24 4.38 7.34 -3.35
CA ARG A 24 5.21 8.53 -3.11
C ARG A 24 4.79 9.70 -3.99
N ASP A 25 4.75 9.49 -5.32
CA ASP A 25 4.64 10.58 -6.28
C ASP A 25 3.18 10.98 -6.52
N ALA A 26 2.29 10.00 -6.73
CA ALA A 26 0.88 10.30 -6.98
C ALA A 26 0.09 10.60 -5.69
N LEU A 27 0.32 9.85 -4.59
CA LEU A 27 -0.38 10.06 -3.32
C LEU A 27 0.34 11.00 -2.35
N GLY A 28 1.58 11.41 -2.63
CA GLY A 28 2.31 12.38 -1.83
C GLY A 28 2.88 11.86 -0.51
N MET A 29 3.04 10.54 -0.37
CA MET A 29 3.74 9.98 0.79
C MET A 29 5.24 10.30 0.73
N LYS A 30 5.88 10.42 1.88
CA LYS A 30 7.32 10.69 1.99
C LYS A 30 8.07 9.42 2.35
N VAL A 31 9.25 9.27 1.75
CA VAL A 31 10.21 8.24 2.17
C VAL A 31 10.80 8.63 3.52
N LEU A 32 10.54 7.82 4.53
CA LEU A 32 11.05 7.99 5.90
C LEU A 32 12.31 7.15 6.15
N GLY A 33 12.52 6.12 5.35
CA GLY A 33 13.70 5.27 5.40
C GLY A 33 13.72 4.31 4.22
N GLU A 34 14.93 3.93 3.81
CA GLU A 34 15.15 3.01 2.70
C GLU A 34 16.40 2.19 2.95
N LYS A 35 16.35 0.90 2.61
CA LYS A 35 17.50 0.00 2.74
C LYS A 35 17.42 -1.16 1.75
N ILE A 36 18.56 -1.46 1.12
CA ILE A 36 18.77 -2.69 0.38
C ILE A 36 19.72 -3.57 1.20
N THR A 37 19.34 -4.82 1.43
CA THR A 37 20.08 -5.75 2.29
C THR A 37 20.21 -7.10 1.61
N ASP A 38 21.42 -7.65 1.66
CA ASP A 38 21.66 -9.08 1.43
C ASP A 38 21.11 -9.84 2.64
N ILE A 39 20.18 -10.75 2.40
CA ILE A 39 19.52 -11.55 3.45
C ILE A 39 20.01 -13.00 3.48
N THR A 40 21.00 -13.33 2.65
CA THR A 40 21.65 -14.65 2.65
C THR A 40 22.68 -14.77 3.78
N GLU A 41 23.27 -13.66 4.21
CA GLU A 41 24.23 -13.61 5.30
C GLU A 41 23.54 -13.44 6.65
N GLY A 42 23.88 -14.26 7.62
CA GLY A 42 23.27 -14.38 8.94
C GLY A 42 23.06 -13.05 9.69
N GLY A 43 22.16 -13.07 10.66
CA GLY A 43 21.80 -11.94 11.51
C GLY A 43 20.31 -11.87 11.78
N THR A 44 19.82 -10.75 12.32
CA THR A 44 18.40 -10.57 12.68
C THR A 44 17.46 -10.65 11.47
N GLN A 45 17.97 -10.49 10.26
CA GLN A 45 17.20 -10.62 9.03
C GLN A 45 16.83 -12.07 8.72
N THR A 46 17.70 -13.01 9.03
CA THR A 46 17.49 -14.45 8.78
C THR A 46 16.37 -15.04 9.63
N ALA A 47 16.09 -14.49 10.80
CA ALA A 47 14.96 -14.91 11.64
C ALA A 47 13.59 -14.77 10.97
N ARG A 48 13.49 -13.96 9.92
CA ARG A 48 12.26 -13.74 9.15
C ARG A 48 12.08 -14.70 7.99
N LEU A 49 13.14 -15.38 7.57
CA LEU A 49 13.12 -16.26 6.39
C LEU A 49 12.16 -17.45 6.57
N GLY A 50 11.91 -17.89 7.81
CA GLY A 50 10.91 -18.91 8.10
C GLY A 50 9.45 -18.55 7.73
N ASN A 51 9.19 -17.27 7.45
CA ASN A 51 7.88 -16.78 6.99
C ASN A 51 7.86 -16.42 5.50
N TYR A 52 8.94 -16.68 4.77
CA TYR A 52 9.01 -16.50 3.34
C TYR A 52 8.54 -17.78 2.63
N GLU A 53 7.74 -17.63 1.59
CA GLU A 53 7.32 -18.75 0.74
C GLU A 53 8.50 -19.29 -0.08
N LEU A 54 9.34 -18.39 -0.58
CA LEU A 54 10.49 -18.69 -1.41
C LEU A 54 11.78 -18.20 -0.76
N GLU A 55 12.90 -18.86 -1.07
CA GLU A 55 14.21 -18.35 -0.73
C GLU A 55 14.48 -17.06 -1.49
N ARG A 56 15.00 -16.05 -0.78
CA ARG A 56 15.33 -14.74 -1.33
C ARG A 56 16.76 -14.37 -0.97
N SER A 57 17.44 -13.68 -1.87
CA SER A 57 18.82 -13.22 -1.66
C SER A 57 18.89 -11.76 -1.23
N THR A 58 18.01 -10.92 -1.78
CA THR A 58 18.07 -9.48 -1.56
C THR A 58 16.69 -8.97 -1.16
N ARG A 59 16.68 -8.00 -0.25
CA ARG A 59 15.48 -7.28 0.16
C ARG A 59 15.70 -5.79 -0.01
N HIS A 60 14.81 -5.15 -0.77
CA HIS A 60 14.67 -3.70 -0.83
C HIS A 60 13.48 -3.30 0.05
N TRP A 61 13.73 -2.46 1.03
CA TRP A 61 12.76 -2.00 2.02
C TRP A 61 12.64 -0.48 1.96
N VAL A 62 11.41 0.03 1.89
CA VAL A 62 11.10 1.45 1.91
C VAL A 62 9.96 1.71 2.89
N SER A 63 10.17 2.62 3.83
CA SER A 63 9.12 3.09 4.75
C SER A 63 8.55 4.42 4.28
N LEU A 64 7.24 4.48 4.16
CA LEU A 64 6.49 5.64 3.68
C LEU A 64 5.55 6.18 4.77
N GLY A 65 5.39 7.50 4.81
CA GLY A 65 4.45 8.19 5.68
C GLY A 65 4.07 9.57 5.15
N PHE A 66 3.04 10.20 5.72
CA PHE A 66 2.63 11.56 5.32
C PHE A 66 3.31 12.64 6.15
N ASN A 67 3.66 12.32 7.38
CA ASN A 67 4.32 13.24 8.30
C ASN A 67 5.13 12.46 9.33
N ASP A 68 5.89 13.18 10.13
CA ASP A 68 6.74 12.61 11.19
C ASP A 68 5.97 12.32 12.49
N ASN A 69 4.64 12.30 12.47
CA ASN A 69 3.86 11.98 13.67
C ASN A 69 4.03 10.50 14.04
N PRO A 70 4.66 10.21 15.18
CA PRO A 70 4.95 8.83 15.60
C PRO A 70 3.69 8.02 15.96
N LEU A 71 2.52 8.65 16.03
CA LEU A 71 1.25 7.99 16.27
C LEU A 71 0.63 7.43 14.99
N ASN A 72 1.03 7.93 13.83
CA ASN A 72 0.56 7.42 12.56
C ASN A 72 1.35 6.17 12.17
N PRO A 73 0.68 5.10 11.73
CA PRO A 73 1.38 3.94 11.18
C PRO A 73 2.07 4.32 9.87
N THR A 74 3.21 3.68 9.61
CA THR A 74 3.89 3.80 8.32
C THR A 74 3.45 2.67 7.39
N LEU A 75 3.57 2.91 6.08
CA LEU A 75 3.47 1.89 5.07
C LEU A 75 4.87 1.41 4.71
N THR A 76 5.14 0.13 4.89
CA THR A 76 6.43 -0.47 4.58
C THR A 76 6.32 -1.29 3.30
N LEU A 77 6.92 -0.80 2.22
CA LEU A 77 7.03 -1.55 0.99
C LEU A 77 8.29 -2.43 1.03
N THR A 78 8.15 -3.65 0.53
CA THR A 78 9.26 -4.59 0.40
C THR A 78 9.23 -5.22 -0.98
N SER A 79 10.38 -5.26 -1.64
CA SER A 79 10.57 -6.01 -2.90
C SER A 79 11.84 -6.84 -2.84
N HIS A 80 11.98 -7.74 -3.79
CA HIS A 80 13.16 -8.62 -3.94
C HIS A 80 13.77 -8.41 -5.32
N PRO A 81 14.69 -7.42 -5.47
CA PRO A 81 15.28 -7.07 -6.76
C PRO A 81 15.93 -8.27 -7.47
N GLY A 82 15.60 -8.44 -8.75
CA GLY A 82 16.09 -9.56 -9.55
C GLY A 82 15.40 -10.90 -9.32
N GLU A 83 14.41 -10.94 -8.42
CA GLU A 83 13.66 -12.15 -8.06
C GLU A 83 12.16 -11.87 -8.21
N GLU A 84 11.43 -12.80 -8.83
CA GLU A 84 10.00 -12.65 -9.02
C GLU A 84 9.22 -12.82 -7.70
N SER A 85 8.32 -11.89 -7.40
CA SER A 85 7.39 -12.01 -6.27
C SER A 85 6.07 -12.63 -6.72
N ASN A 86 5.66 -13.67 -6.00
CA ASN A 86 4.42 -14.41 -6.25
C ASN A 86 3.23 -13.77 -5.55
N GLY A 87 2.07 -14.32 -5.85
CA GLY A 87 0.82 -13.99 -5.17
C GLY A 87 -0.04 -13.01 -5.95
N GLN A 88 -1.23 -12.84 -5.45
CA GLN A 88 -2.23 -11.90 -5.97
C GLN A 88 -2.87 -11.17 -4.80
N ALA A 89 -3.28 -9.94 -5.06
CA ALA A 89 -4.10 -9.21 -4.11
C ALA A 89 -5.45 -9.93 -3.88
N ILE A 90 -5.93 -9.89 -2.66
CA ILE A 90 -7.19 -10.54 -2.26
C ILE A 90 -8.38 -9.60 -2.48
N HIS A 91 -9.55 -10.18 -2.64
CA HIS A 91 -10.83 -9.47 -2.67
C HIS A 91 -11.30 -9.09 -1.27
N LEU A 92 -12.28 -8.17 -1.19
CA LEU A 92 -12.81 -7.65 0.08
C LEU A 92 -13.41 -8.72 1.01
N ASP A 93 -13.90 -9.81 0.46
CA ASP A 93 -14.55 -10.92 1.18
C ASP A 93 -13.62 -12.12 1.47
N GLN A 94 -12.32 -11.97 1.23
CA GLN A 94 -11.33 -12.99 1.53
C GLN A 94 -10.57 -12.69 2.83
N VAL A 95 -10.16 -13.74 3.53
CA VAL A 95 -9.40 -13.60 4.79
C VAL A 95 -8.03 -12.99 4.52
N GLY A 96 -7.75 -11.86 5.16
CA GLY A 96 -6.47 -11.15 5.05
C GLY A 96 -6.65 -9.63 5.05
N ILE A 97 -5.58 -8.91 4.80
CA ILE A 97 -5.61 -7.45 4.62
C ILE A 97 -6.03 -7.18 3.17
N SER A 98 -7.29 -6.81 2.97
CA SER A 98 -7.88 -6.63 1.63
C SER A 98 -7.56 -5.28 1.00
N HIS A 99 -7.39 -4.24 1.81
CA HIS A 99 -7.16 -2.88 1.31
C HIS A 99 -6.49 -1.99 2.35
N ILE A 100 -6.00 -0.84 1.86
CA ILE A 100 -5.56 0.29 2.67
C ILE A 100 -6.49 1.46 2.37
N ALA A 101 -6.95 2.16 3.41
CA ALA A 101 -7.81 3.33 3.25
C ALA A 101 -7.03 4.62 3.56
N PHE A 102 -7.16 5.60 2.67
CA PHE A 102 -6.65 6.96 2.84
C PHE A 102 -7.81 7.93 3.03
N SER A 103 -7.68 8.80 4.02
CA SER A 103 -8.62 9.91 4.21
C SER A 103 -8.25 11.07 3.30
N VAL A 104 -9.22 11.54 2.53
CA VAL A 104 -9.04 12.62 1.55
C VAL A 104 -10.21 13.60 1.64
N SER A 105 -10.02 14.82 1.16
CA SER A 105 -11.10 15.83 1.11
C SER A 105 -12.11 15.55 0.01
N ASP A 106 -11.64 15.04 -1.14
CA ASP A 106 -12.46 14.75 -2.31
C ASP A 106 -11.99 13.46 -3.00
N PRO A 107 -12.63 12.31 -2.69
CA PRO A 107 -12.30 11.04 -3.31
C PRO A 107 -12.41 11.04 -4.83
N LYS A 108 -13.43 11.73 -5.37
CA LYS A 108 -13.65 11.79 -6.81
C LYS A 108 -12.50 12.50 -7.53
N SER A 109 -12.12 13.67 -7.04
CA SER A 109 -11.03 14.44 -7.63
C SER A 109 -9.70 13.68 -7.63
N ILE A 110 -9.38 12.99 -6.52
CA ILE A 110 -8.15 12.18 -6.44
C ILE A 110 -8.18 11.02 -7.44
N ALA A 111 -9.31 10.33 -7.56
CA ALA A 111 -9.45 9.22 -8.50
C ALA A 111 -9.35 9.70 -9.97
N GLU A 112 -9.98 10.82 -10.32
CA GLU A 112 -9.87 11.41 -11.66
C GLU A 112 -8.41 11.75 -12.00
N GLY A 113 -7.65 12.30 -11.04
CA GLY A 113 -6.22 12.56 -11.20
C GLY A 113 -5.39 11.28 -11.41
N LEU A 114 -5.67 10.24 -10.63
CA LEU A 114 -5.01 8.96 -10.76
C LEU A 114 -5.34 8.26 -12.09
N ILE A 115 -6.60 8.31 -12.53
CA ILE A 115 -7.02 7.77 -13.83
C ILE A 115 -6.29 8.50 -14.96
N SER A 116 -6.14 9.82 -14.88
CA SER A 116 -5.37 10.60 -15.86
C SER A 116 -3.90 10.22 -15.91
N SER A 117 -3.37 9.64 -14.83
CA SER A 117 -2.00 9.10 -14.73
C SER A 117 -1.91 7.61 -15.12
N GLY A 118 -3.02 6.99 -15.56
CA GLY A 118 -3.05 5.62 -16.05
C GLY A 118 -3.43 4.56 -15.01
N TYR A 119 -3.82 4.95 -13.80
CA TYR A 119 -4.32 4.02 -12.78
C TYR A 119 -5.81 3.71 -12.98
N GLU A 120 -6.26 2.58 -12.44
CA GLU A 120 -7.60 2.05 -12.69
C GLU A 120 -8.53 2.18 -11.48
N LEU A 121 -9.77 2.59 -11.73
CA LEU A 121 -10.87 2.53 -10.78
C LEU A 121 -11.27 1.05 -10.56
N ALA A 122 -11.40 0.63 -9.33
CA ALA A 122 -11.81 -0.73 -8.98
C ALA A 122 -13.34 -0.84 -8.93
N GLY A 123 -13.98 -0.61 -10.05
CA GLY A 123 -15.42 -0.59 -10.24
C GLY A 123 -15.84 0.46 -11.27
N SER A 124 -17.09 0.85 -11.25
CA SER A 124 -17.62 1.94 -12.07
C SER A 124 -17.98 3.15 -11.20
N TRP A 125 -18.10 4.32 -11.82
CA TRP A 125 -18.56 5.52 -11.10
C TRP A 125 -19.95 5.34 -10.47
N ASP A 126 -20.81 4.56 -11.10
CA ASP A 126 -22.16 4.27 -10.59
C ASP A 126 -22.11 3.47 -9.30
N ASP A 127 -21.11 2.58 -9.13
CA ASP A 127 -20.92 1.80 -7.90
C ASP A 127 -20.55 2.68 -6.69
N PHE A 128 -19.93 3.82 -6.93
CA PHE A 128 -19.40 4.70 -5.89
C PHE A 128 -20.20 6.00 -5.70
N THR A 129 -21.19 6.23 -6.55
CA THR A 129 -22.02 7.45 -6.50
C THR A 129 -23.30 7.18 -5.73
N ASP A 130 -23.52 7.93 -4.65
CA ASP A 130 -24.73 7.81 -3.84
C ASP A 130 -25.95 8.46 -4.53
N SER A 131 -27.14 8.28 -3.95
CA SER A 131 -28.40 8.82 -4.49
C SER A 131 -28.44 10.34 -4.60
N SER A 132 -27.53 11.06 -3.93
CA SER A 132 -27.38 12.51 -4.04
C SER A 132 -26.37 12.94 -5.11
N GLY A 133 -25.79 12.00 -5.84
CA GLY A 133 -24.77 12.24 -6.86
C GLY A 133 -23.36 12.46 -6.28
N ARG A 134 -23.11 12.09 -5.02
CA ARG A 134 -21.82 12.29 -4.37
C ARG A 134 -21.01 10.99 -4.28
N VAL A 135 -19.69 11.14 -4.39
CA VAL A 135 -18.73 10.07 -4.14
C VAL A 135 -18.07 10.33 -2.78
N ARG A 136 -18.43 9.53 -1.78
CA ARG A 136 -17.89 9.65 -0.41
C ARG A 136 -16.72 8.70 -0.17
N SER A 137 -16.69 7.60 -0.90
CA SER A 137 -15.67 6.58 -0.84
C SER A 137 -15.62 5.84 -2.17
N LEU A 138 -14.43 5.42 -2.57
CA LEU A 138 -14.22 4.60 -3.75
C LEU A 138 -12.98 3.72 -3.57
N TYR A 139 -12.81 2.77 -4.48
CA TYR A 139 -11.62 1.92 -4.54
C TYR A 139 -10.90 2.10 -5.88
N MET A 140 -9.58 2.10 -5.81
CA MET A 140 -8.69 2.03 -6.97
C MET A 140 -7.73 0.87 -6.82
N TYR A 141 -7.09 0.48 -7.90
CA TYR A 141 -6.01 -0.49 -7.88
C TYR A 141 -4.66 0.21 -7.78
N ASP A 142 -3.78 -0.31 -6.93
CA ASP A 142 -2.36 0.02 -6.97
C ASP A 142 -1.65 -0.75 -8.11
N PRO A 143 -0.35 -0.55 -8.37
CA PRO A 143 0.37 -1.26 -9.43
C PRO A 143 0.34 -2.79 -9.34
N ASP A 144 0.15 -3.36 -8.15
CA ASP A 144 0.02 -4.80 -7.93
C ASP A 144 -1.43 -5.29 -7.88
N HIS A 145 -2.38 -4.45 -8.27
CA HIS A 145 -3.83 -4.69 -8.19
C HIS A 145 -4.36 -4.88 -6.76
N MET A 146 -3.65 -4.38 -5.77
CA MET A 146 -4.18 -4.29 -4.42
C MET A 146 -5.20 -3.16 -4.33
N LEU A 147 -6.29 -3.38 -3.58
CA LEU A 147 -7.32 -2.36 -3.39
C LEU A 147 -6.81 -1.23 -2.49
N VAL A 148 -6.96 -0.02 -2.97
CA VAL A 148 -6.71 1.21 -2.22
C VAL A 148 -8.01 2.01 -2.15
N GLN A 149 -8.48 2.26 -0.94
CA GLN A 149 -9.70 3.03 -0.69
C GLN A 149 -9.35 4.50 -0.47
N PHE A 150 -10.10 5.38 -1.12
CA PHE A 150 -10.13 6.80 -0.77
C PHE A 150 -11.48 7.14 -0.19
N GLN A 151 -11.50 7.73 1.01
CA GLN A 151 -12.72 8.09 1.69
C GLN A 151 -12.64 9.51 2.24
N MET A 152 -13.77 10.20 2.29
CA MET A 152 -13.83 11.52 2.92
C MET A 152 -13.41 11.44 4.36
N GLY A 153 -12.49 12.32 4.77
CA GLY A 153 -12.01 12.42 6.14
C GLY A 153 -13.15 12.71 7.12
N GLY A 154 -13.07 12.11 8.31
CA GLY A 154 -14.08 12.23 9.33
C GLY A 154 -14.88 10.96 9.53
N GLY A 155 -14.23 9.84 9.47
CA GLY A 155 -14.66 8.52 9.96
C GLY A 155 -16.14 8.27 10.08
N SER A 156 -16.55 7.19 9.59
CA SER A 156 -17.84 6.60 9.88
C SER A 156 -18.31 6.81 11.31
#